data_bb6ed05f9a1387499c090960bfb5393f
#
_entry.id   bb6ed05f9a1387499c090960bfb5393f
#
_cell.length_a   1.000
_cell.length_b   1.000
_cell.length_c   1.000
_cell.angle_alpha   90.00
_cell.angle_beta   90.00
_cell.angle_gamma   90.00
#
_symmetry.space_group_name_H-M   'P 1'
#
loop_
_entity.id
_entity.type
_entity.pdbx_description
1 polymer ?
#
loop_
_entity_poly.entity_id
_entity_poly.type
_entity_poly.pdbx_seq_one_letter_code
_entity_poly.pdbx_strand_id
1 'polypeptide(L)'
;MRLDKMLGIKYPFIQGGMANIATGEFAAAVSNAGGLGLIGAGGMNTDMLRENIRKCRTLTDKPFGVNLMLMNPEADAMAELLVEENIKIVTTGAGSPAKYMEKWKANGMMVIPVVSSAALAIRMERFGADAVVAEGTESGGHVGEMTTMTLVPKVVDSVNIPVIAAGGIADGRQLAAAFALGAAGVQMGTCLLASTECPIHDNYKQAILKAKDNDTIVTGRIAGTPVRVLKNEMSREYVKQEKAGADKMELEKYTLGSLRKAVFDGDTMNGSLMAGQVAGQIDKIQPIEKIFEQIYEEYEAVRKELYAD
;
A
#
# COMPACT_ATOMS: atom_id res chain seq x y z
N MET A 1 -16.26 -5.97 12.13
CA MET A 1 -15.18 -6.45 13.06
C MET A 1 -13.95 -5.58 12.84
N ARG A 2 -13.24 -5.16 13.89
CA ARG A 2 -11.99 -4.38 13.74
C ARG A 2 -10.87 -5.25 13.19
N LEU A 3 -10.01 -4.65 12.38
CA LEU A 3 -8.91 -5.30 11.67
C LEU A 3 -7.89 -5.98 12.62
N ASP A 4 -7.55 -5.33 13.75
CA ASP A 4 -6.64 -5.88 14.75
C ASP A 4 -7.14 -7.22 15.33
N LYS A 5 -8.44 -7.34 15.55
CA LYS A 5 -9.07 -8.59 16.02
C LYS A 5 -9.15 -9.65 14.93
N MET A 6 -9.40 -9.22 13.69
CA MET A 6 -9.48 -10.12 12.53
C MET A 6 -8.13 -10.77 12.22
N LEU A 7 -7.04 -10.00 12.34
CA LEU A 7 -5.69 -10.45 11.96
C LEU A 7 -4.83 -10.92 13.13
N GLY A 8 -5.28 -10.74 14.38
CA GLY A 8 -4.49 -11.07 15.57
C GLY A 8 -3.26 -10.19 15.76
N ILE A 9 -3.35 -8.90 15.41
CA ILE A 9 -2.28 -7.90 15.49
C ILE A 9 -2.58 -6.85 16.56
N LYS A 10 -1.56 -6.09 16.98
CA LYS A 10 -1.69 -5.08 18.07
C LYS A 10 -2.45 -3.84 17.62
N TYR A 11 -2.14 -3.32 16.44
CA TYR A 11 -2.73 -2.13 15.86
C TYR A 11 -3.52 -2.45 14.60
N PRO A 12 -4.61 -1.74 14.29
CA PRO A 12 -5.42 -1.98 13.09
C PRO A 12 -4.74 -1.42 11.81
N PHE A 13 -3.47 -1.73 11.63
CA PHE A 13 -2.59 -1.19 10.59
C PHE A 13 -2.06 -2.27 9.66
N ILE A 14 -2.17 -2.04 8.36
CA ILE A 14 -1.51 -2.83 7.31
C ILE A 14 -0.46 -1.95 6.63
N GLN A 15 0.72 -2.49 6.38
CA GLN A 15 1.68 -1.89 5.47
C GLN A 15 1.19 -2.05 4.03
N GLY A 16 1.26 -1.01 3.21
CA GLY A 16 0.99 -1.12 1.78
C GLY A 16 1.98 -2.04 1.05
N GLY A 17 1.49 -2.81 0.09
CA GLY A 17 2.32 -3.66 -0.76
C GLY A 17 3.11 -2.83 -1.77
N MET A 18 4.31 -2.40 -1.42
CA MET A 18 5.14 -1.48 -2.21
C MET A 18 6.21 -2.24 -3.01
N ALA A 19 6.09 -2.25 -4.34
CA ALA A 19 7.04 -2.90 -5.24
C ALA A 19 8.48 -2.39 -5.02
N ASN A 20 9.47 -3.28 -5.02
CA ASN A 20 10.89 -3.05 -4.75
C ASN A 20 11.22 -2.52 -3.34
N ILE A 21 10.24 -2.24 -2.48
CA ILE A 21 10.41 -1.64 -1.15
C ILE A 21 10.00 -2.61 -0.04
N ALA A 22 8.86 -3.25 -0.20
CA ALA A 22 8.27 -4.15 0.81
C ALA A 22 8.94 -5.53 0.76
N THR A 23 10.16 -5.61 1.28
CA THR A 23 10.96 -6.85 1.41
C THR A 23 10.49 -7.71 2.58
N GLY A 24 11.02 -8.94 2.67
CA GLY A 24 10.76 -9.82 3.82
C GLY A 24 11.23 -9.23 5.15
N GLU A 25 12.38 -8.56 5.17
CA GLU A 25 12.90 -7.87 6.35
C GLU A 25 11.98 -6.72 6.78
N PHE A 26 11.53 -5.91 5.81
CA PHE A 26 10.65 -4.77 6.11
C PHE A 26 9.28 -5.24 6.60
N ALA A 27 8.70 -6.27 5.98
CA ALA A 27 7.47 -6.89 6.43
C ALA A 27 7.59 -7.44 7.86
N ALA A 28 8.70 -8.11 8.18
CA ALA A 28 8.97 -8.59 9.55
C ALA A 28 9.06 -7.45 10.56
N ALA A 29 9.74 -6.35 10.22
CA ALA A 29 9.84 -5.17 11.09
C ALA A 29 8.46 -4.56 11.38
N VAL A 30 7.60 -4.43 10.37
CA VAL A 30 6.21 -3.95 10.53
C VAL A 30 5.40 -4.89 11.42
N SER A 31 5.52 -6.21 11.21
CA SER A 31 4.82 -7.20 12.01
C SER A 31 5.28 -7.18 13.48
N ASN A 32 6.58 -7.05 13.72
CA ASN A 32 7.16 -6.92 15.06
C ASN A 32 6.73 -5.63 15.77
N ALA A 33 6.52 -4.54 15.02
CA ALA A 33 5.97 -3.29 15.53
C ALA A 33 4.47 -3.36 15.86
N GLY A 34 3.79 -4.46 15.49
CA GLY A 34 2.40 -4.73 15.87
C GLY A 34 1.36 -4.44 14.80
N GLY A 35 1.75 -4.16 13.56
CA GLY A 35 0.88 -4.12 12.39
C GLY A 35 0.89 -5.43 11.60
N LEU A 36 0.33 -5.42 10.38
CA LEU A 36 0.50 -6.48 9.40
C LEU A 36 1.54 -6.04 8.37
N GLY A 37 2.72 -6.66 8.39
CA GLY A 37 3.72 -6.51 7.35
C GLY A 37 3.32 -7.26 6.08
N LEU A 38 3.55 -6.66 4.91
CA LEU A 38 3.31 -7.29 3.62
C LEU A 38 4.58 -7.34 2.79
N ILE A 39 4.90 -8.51 2.24
CA ILE A 39 5.92 -8.65 1.21
C ILE A 39 5.31 -8.24 -0.13
N GLY A 40 5.89 -7.25 -0.80
CA GLY A 40 5.39 -6.72 -2.07
C GLY A 40 5.97 -7.44 -3.28
N ALA A 41 5.25 -8.37 -3.87
CA ALA A 41 5.74 -9.19 -4.98
C ALA A 41 5.84 -8.46 -6.33
N GLY A 42 5.42 -7.20 -6.43
CA GLY A 42 5.32 -6.48 -7.71
C GLY A 42 6.63 -6.31 -8.49
N GLY A 43 7.76 -6.30 -7.83
CA GLY A 43 9.09 -6.18 -8.45
C GLY A 43 9.94 -7.47 -8.39
N MET A 44 9.34 -8.59 -8.02
CA MET A 44 10.02 -9.88 -7.79
C MET A 44 9.68 -10.90 -8.88
N ASN A 45 10.55 -11.89 -9.06
CA ASN A 45 10.21 -13.18 -9.64
C ASN A 45 9.83 -14.17 -8.53
N THR A 46 9.40 -15.38 -8.89
CA THR A 46 8.92 -16.41 -7.94
C THR A 46 9.99 -16.84 -6.94
N ASP A 47 11.26 -16.98 -7.36
CA ASP A 47 12.35 -17.37 -6.47
C ASP A 47 12.68 -16.28 -5.45
N MET A 48 12.74 -15.02 -5.90
CA MET A 48 12.91 -13.86 -5.00
C MET A 48 11.79 -13.77 -3.97
N LEU A 49 10.54 -14.03 -4.38
CA LEU A 49 9.41 -14.04 -3.46
C LEU A 49 9.57 -15.16 -2.42
N ARG A 50 9.97 -16.36 -2.82
CA ARG A 50 10.25 -17.48 -1.92
C ARG A 50 11.33 -17.14 -0.89
N GLU A 51 12.43 -16.55 -1.34
CA GLU A 51 13.50 -16.08 -0.46
C GLU A 51 13.02 -15.06 0.57
N ASN A 52 12.23 -14.06 0.12
CA ASN A 52 11.66 -13.03 1.00
C ASN A 52 10.69 -13.61 2.03
N ILE A 53 9.82 -14.56 1.64
CA ILE A 53 8.92 -15.26 2.57
C ILE A 53 9.73 -16.00 3.65
N ARG A 54 10.74 -16.78 3.24
CA ARG A 54 11.58 -17.54 4.17
C ARG A 54 12.38 -16.62 5.08
N LYS A 55 12.94 -15.55 4.53
CA LYS A 55 13.64 -14.53 5.31
C LYS A 55 12.72 -13.87 6.34
N CYS A 56 11.52 -13.47 5.97
CA CYS A 56 10.54 -12.90 6.89
C CYS A 56 10.28 -13.83 8.09
N ARG A 57 10.09 -15.13 7.84
CA ARG A 57 9.87 -16.14 8.89
C ARG A 57 11.04 -16.31 9.85
N THR A 58 12.26 -16.01 9.44
CA THR A 58 13.41 -16.05 10.36
C THR A 58 13.48 -14.83 11.28
N LEU A 59 12.73 -13.76 10.97
CA LEU A 59 12.81 -12.48 11.65
C LEU A 59 11.59 -12.16 12.51
N THR A 60 10.48 -12.90 12.32
CA THR A 60 9.23 -12.68 13.07
C THR A 60 8.42 -13.96 13.23
N ASP A 61 7.80 -14.11 14.40
CA ASP A 61 6.75 -15.09 14.68
C ASP A 61 5.33 -14.49 14.57
N LYS A 62 5.23 -13.20 14.25
CA LYS A 62 3.98 -12.47 14.14
C LYS A 62 3.32 -12.66 12.76
N PRO A 63 2.00 -12.43 12.64
CA PRO A 63 1.32 -12.49 11.35
C PRO A 63 1.97 -11.55 10.32
N PHE A 64 2.20 -12.06 9.12
CA PHE A 64 2.57 -11.29 7.94
C PHE A 64 1.84 -11.84 6.71
N GLY A 65 1.81 -11.07 5.64
CA GLY A 65 1.17 -11.47 4.39
C GLY A 65 2.03 -11.17 3.17
N VAL A 66 1.46 -11.46 2.01
CA VAL A 66 2.06 -11.14 0.71
C VAL A 66 1.08 -10.30 -0.11
N ASN A 67 1.56 -9.23 -0.70
CA ASN A 67 0.83 -8.49 -1.72
C ASN A 67 1.21 -9.02 -3.10
N LEU A 68 0.27 -9.68 -3.77
CA LEU A 68 0.45 -10.17 -5.14
C LEU A 68 -0.06 -9.16 -6.15
N MET A 69 0.84 -8.62 -6.97
CA MET A 69 0.49 -7.77 -8.10
C MET A 69 0.06 -8.66 -9.27
N LEU A 70 -1.22 -8.66 -9.61
CA LEU A 70 -1.82 -9.60 -10.57
C LEU A 70 -1.42 -9.34 -12.03
N MET A 71 -0.79 -8.20 -12.33
CA MET A 71 -0.17 -7.91 -13.62
C MET A 71 1.27 -8.44 -13.73
N ASN A 72 1.84 -9.03 -12.67
CA ASN A 72 3.17 -9.63 -12.75
C ASN A 72 3.12 -10.83 -13.71
N PRO A 73 4.07 -10.96 -14.68
CA PRO A 73 4.11 -12.10 -15.61
C PRO A 73 4.14 -13.47 -14.93
N GLU A 74 4.71 -13.55 -13.71
CA GLU A 74 4.80 -14.78 -12.90
C GLU A 74 3.68 -14.90 -11.85
N ALA A 75 2.61 -14.11 -11.96
CA ALA A 75 1.53 -14.10 -10.94
C ALA A 75 0.94 -15.49 -10.71
N ASP A 76 0.83 -16.34 -11.72
CA ASP A 76 0.32 -17.70 -11.59
C ASP A 76 1.27 -18.58 -10.76
N ALA A 77 2.56 -18.57 -11.06
CA ALA A 77 3.56 -19.32 -10.31
C ALA A 77 3.68 -18.80 -8.85
N MET A 78 3.59 -17.48 -8.67
CA MET A 78 3.58 -16.88 -7.33
C MET A 78 2.33 -17.28 -6.53
N ALA A 79 1.16 -17.33 -7.17
CA ALA A 79 -0.08 -17.75 -6.52
C ALA A 79 -0.01 -19.21 -6.01
N GLU A 80 0.65 -20.09 -6.76
CA GLU A 80 0.96 -21.46 -6.33
C GLU A 80 1.95 -21.46 -5.15
N LEU A 81 3.03 -20.68 -5.28
CA LEU A 81 4.04 -20.53 -4.22
C LEU A 81 3.44 -20.10 -2.88
N LEU A 82 2.45 -19.20 -2.87
CA LEU A 82 1.81 -18.78 -1.64
C LEU A 82 1.13 -19.95 -0.90
N VAL A 83 0.56 -20.90 -1.64
CA VAL A 83 -0.01 -22.13 -1.08
C VAL A 83 1.10 -23.06 -0.58
N GLU A 84 2.14 -23.30 -1.38
CA GLU A 84 3.29 -24.13 -1.01
C GLU A 84 3.97 -23.63 0.28
N GLU A 85 4.18 -22.31 0.36
CA GLU A 85 4.78 -21.66 1.53
C GLU A 85 3.76 -21.39 2.65
N ASN A 86 2.54 -21.95 2.59
CA ASN A 86 1.51 -21.83 3.63
C ASN A 86 1.28 -20.39 4.12
N ILE A 87 1.24 -19.44 3.18
CA ILE A 87 0.89 -18.04 3.47
C ILE A 87 -0.58 -17.97 3.91
N LYS A 88 -0.86 -17.23 4.98
CA LYS A 88 -2.22 -17.13 5.54
C LYS A 88 -2.97 -15.89 5.10
N ILE A 89 -2.26 -14.83 4.72
CA ILE A 89 -2.87 -13.55 4.35
C ILE A 89 -2.28 -13.10 3.01
N VAL A 90 -3.16 -12.88 2.04
CA VAL A 90 -2.79 -12.34 0.73
C VAL A 90 -3.61 -11.10 0.41
N THR A 91 -2.94 -10.02 0.06
CA THR A 91 -3.56 -8.86 -0.56
C THR A 91 -3.29 -8.88 -2.06
N THR A 92 -4.17 -8.31 -2.86
CA THR A 92 -3.96 -8.26 -4.32
C THR A 92 -4.24 -6.87 -4.86
N GLY A 93 -3.47 -6.47 -5.86
CA GLY A 93 -3.67 -5.24 -6.61
C GLY A 93 -3.49 -5.45 -8.12
N ALA A 94 -3.90 -4.45 -8.90
CA ALA A 94 -3.73 -4.43 -10.35
C ALA A 94 -4.32 -5.66 -11.07
N GLY A 95 -5.59 -5.99 -10.76
CA GLY A 95 -6.31 -7.08 -11.42
C GLY A 95 -7.35 -7.75 -10.53
N SER A 96 -7.89 -8.89 -11.00
CA SER A 96 -8.89 -9.68 -10.27
C SER A 96 -8.28 -11.01 -9.78
N PRO A 97 -8.35 -11.32 -8.48
CA PRO A 97 -7.87 -12.60 -7.95
C PRO A 97 -8.81 -13.79 -8.23
N ALA A 98 -9.91 -13.60 -8.95
CA ALA A 98 -11.00 -14.58 -9.10
C ALA A 98 -10.51 -15.99 -9.43
N LYS A 99 -9.52 -16.14 -10.32
CA LYS A 99 -9.01 -17.45 -10.74
C LYS A 99 -8.24 -18.21 -9.65
N TYR A 100 -7.79 -17.51 -8.60
CA TYR A 100 -7.05 -18.12 -7.50
C TYR A 100 -7.92 -18.36 -6.25
N MET A 101 -9.10 -17.73 -6.17
CA MET A 101 -9.91 -17.69 -4.95
C MET A 101 -10.26 -19.07 -4.43
N GLU A 102 -10.74 -19.98 -5.28
CA GLU A 102 -11.12 -21.34 -4.88
C GLU A 102 -9.94 -22.05 -4.19
N LYS A 103 -8.77 -22.03 -4.83
CA LYS A 103 -7.57 -22.69 -4.31
C LYS A 103 -7.09 -22.05 -3.00
N TRP A 104 -7.02 -20.73 -2.94
CA TRP A 104 -6.57 -20.01 -1.76
C TRP A 104 -7.52 -20.23 -0.57
N LYS A 105 -8.82 -20.16 -0.81
CA LYS A 105 -9.84 -20.41 0.24
C LYS A 105 -9.82 -21.87 0.74
N ALA A 106 -9.63 -22.83 -0.15
CA ALA A 106 -9.47 -24.25 0.23
C ALA A 106 -8.24 -24.50 1.11
N ASN A 107 -7.19 -23.65 1.00
CA ASN A 107 -5.99 -23.69 1.84
C ASN A 107 -6.07 -22.77 3.07
N GLY A 108 -7.24 -22.25 3.39
CA GLY A 108 -7.49 -21.42 4.57
C GLY A 108 -6.83 -20.05 4.52
N MET A 109 -6.55 -19.53 3.32
CA MET A 109 -5.98 -18.21 3.13
C MET A 109 -7.04 -17.12 3.26
N MET A 110 -6.70 -16.03 3.92
CA MET A 110 -7.46 -14.79 3.96
C MET A 110 -7.07 -13.92 2.77
N VAL A 111 -8.06 -13.52 1.97
CA VAL A 111 -7.83 -12.75 0.73
C VAL A 111 -8.43 -11.35 0.86
N ILE A 112 -7.57 -10.33 0.71
CA ILE A 112 -7.91 -8.91 0.93
C ILE A 112 -7.53 -8.10 -0.32
N PRO A 113 -8.37 -8.01 -1.35
CA PRO A 113 -8.09 -7.25 -2.57
C PRO A 113 -8.13 -5.74 -2.33
N VAL A 114 -7.26 -5.00 -3.04
CA VAL A 114 -7.31 -3.54 -3.12
C VAL A 114 -8.31 -3.12 -4.20
N VAL A 115 -9.19 -2.18 -3.86
CA VAL A 115 -10.27 -1.70 -4.73
C VAL A 115 -10.31 -0.17 -4.75
N SER A 116 -10.63 0.39 -5.91
CA SER A 116 -10.80 1.84 -6.12
C SER A 116 -12.24 2.27 -6.35
N SER A 117 -13.21 1.35 -6.21
CA SER A 117 -14.64 1.63 -6.35
C SER A 117 -15.52 0.62 -5.62
N ALA A 118 -16.75 1.03 -5.30
CA ALA A 118 -17.75 0.13 -4.71
C ALA A 118 -18.11 -1.04 -5.63
N ALA A 119 -18.16 -0.82 -6.94
CA ALA A 119 -18.43 -1.88 -7.91
C ALA A 119 -17.37 -2.99 -7.87
N LEU A 120 -16.09 -2.62 -7.72
CA LEU A 120 -15.00 -3.58 -7.52
C LEU A 120 -15.13 -4.30 -6.17
N ALA A 121 -15.47 -3.58 -5.10
CA ALA A 121 -15.66 -4.17 -3.77
C ALA A 121 -16.77 -5.24 -3.77
N ILE A 122 -17.94 -4.94 -4.32
CA ILE A 122 -19.06 -5.89 -4.48
C ILE A 122 -18.60 -7.12 -5.28
N ARG A 123 -17.83 -6.92 -6.33
CA ARG A 123 -17.30 -8.02 -7.14
C ARG A 123 -16.33 -8.89 -6.36
N MET A 124 -15.43 -8.29 -5.55
CA MET A 124 -14.49 -9.04 -4.72
C MET A 124 -15.19 -9.83 -3.62
N GLU A 125 -16.20 -9.24 -2.96
CA GLU A 125 -17.04 -9.94 -1.98
C GLU A 125 -17.71 -11.16 -2.62
N ARG A 126 -18.30 -11.03 -3.81
CA ARG A 126 -18.92 -12.15 -4.54
C ARG A 126 -17.94 -13.27 -4.89
N PHE A 127 -16.67 -12.95 -5.08
CA PHE A 127 -15.62 -13.94 -5.28
C PHE A 127 -15.12 -14.58 -3.98
N GLY A 128 -15.59 -14.14 -2.81
CA GLY A 128 -15.25 -14.71 -1.51
C GLY A 128 -14.10 -14.02 -0.80
N ALA A 129 -13.82 -12.74 -1.11
CA ALA A 129 -12.86 -11.95 -0.34
C ALA A 129 -13.29 -11.83 1.13
N ASP A 130 -12.33 -11.86 2.06
CA ASP A 130 -12.57 -11.76 3.50
C ASP A 130 -12.66 -10.32 3.99
N ALA A 131 -12.04 -9.40 3.28
CA ALA A 131 -12.09 -7.96 3.45
C ALA A 131 -11.68 -7.28 2.14
N VAL A 132 -11.80 -5.96 2.05
CA VAL A 132 -11.25 -5.16 0.94
C VAL A 132 -10.49 -3.95 1.46
N VAL A 133 -9.43 -3.55 0.74
CA VAL A 133 -8.77 -2.26 0.96
C VAL A 133 -9.37 -1.25 -0.02
N ALA A 134 -10.10 -0.27 0.48
CA ALA A 134 -10.62 0.86 -0.31
C ALA A 134 -9.55 1.95 -0.39
N GLU A 135 -8.87 2.04 -1.55
CA GLU A 135 -7.72 2.92 -1.73
C GLU A 135 -8.10 4.17 -2.52
N GLY A 136 -8.06 5.32 -1.82
CA GLY A 136 -8.32 6.63 -2.40
C GLY A 136 -7.16 7.18 -3.21
N THR A 137 -7.47 8.19 -4.04
CA THR A 137 -6.51 8.82 -4.96
C THR A 137 -5.37 9.56 -4.27
N GLU A 138 -5.45 9.79 -2.97
CA GLU A 138 -4.39 10.41 -2.15
C GLU A 138 -3.19 9.49 -1.94
N SER A 139 -3.30 8.18 -2.24
CA SER A 139 -2.21 7.22 -2.11
C SER A 139 -1.05 7.50 -3.06
N GLY A 140 0.12 6.93 -2.77
CA GLY A 140 1.27 6.87 -3.68
C GLY A 140 1.21 5.64 -4.59
N GLY A 141 1.91 5.66 -5.72
CA GLY A 141 1.87 4.60 -6.70
C GLY A 141 0.61 4.64 -7.56
N HIS A 142 0.09 3.48 -7.96
CA HIS A 142 -1.12 3.41 -8.78
C HIS A 142 -2.34 3.96 -8.04
N VAL A 143 -3.10 4.85 -8.67
CA VAL A 143 -4.24 5.51 -8.02
C VAL A 143 -5.51 5.40 -8.86
N GLY A 144 -6.66 5.31 -8.14
CA GLY A 144 -7.98 5.54 -8.72
C GLY A 144 -8.33 7.02 -8.78
N GLU A 145 -9.60 7.32 -9.05
CA GLU A 145 -10.10 8.70 -9.16
C GLU A 145 -10.75 9.22 -7.86
N MET A 146 -11.39 8.33 -7.09
CA MET A 146 -12.13 8.74 -5.89
C MET A 146 -11.19 9.07 -4.74
N THR A 147 -11.52 10.11 -3.97
CA THR A 147 -10.83 10.43 -2.71
C THR A 147 -11.26 9.48 -1.60
N THR A 148 -10.39 9.27 -0.61
CA THR A 148 -10.65 8.39 0.54
C THR A 148 -11.93 8.77 1.28
N MET A 149 -12.16 10.07 1.49
CA MET A 149 -13.34 10.61 2.18
C MET A 149 -14.67 10.18 1.53
N THR A 150 -14.72 10.03 0.21
CA THR A 150 -15.93 9.64 -0.53
C THR A 150 -15.96 8.16 -0.88
N LEU A 151 -14.80 7.54 -1.09
CA LEU A 151 -14.70 6.13 -1.45
C LEU A 151 -15.06 5.21 -0.29
N VAL A 152 -14.45 5.45 0.89
CA VAL A 152 -14.57 4.53 2.03
C VAL A 152 -16.01 4.34 2.48
N PRO A 153 -16.82 5.39 2.77
CA PRO A 153 -18.19 5.17 3.22
C PRO A 153 -19.04 4.53 2.10
N LYS A 154 -18.80 4.88 0.83
CA LYS A 154 -19.51 4.26 -0.29
C LYS A 154 -19.21 2.76 -0.41
N VAL A 155 -17.98 2.33 -0.15
CA VAL A 155 -17.61 0.91 -0.13
C VAL A 155 -18.23 0.22 1.09
N VAL A 156 -18.13 0.83 2.28
CA VAL A 156 -18.72 0.31 3.53
C VAL A 156 -20.21 0.04 3.37
N ASP A 157 -20.96 0.97 2.76
CA ASP A 157 -22.39 0.81 2.52
C ASP A 157 -22.74 -0.23 1.45
N SER A 158 -21.75 -0.70 0.68
CA SER A 158 -21.97 -1.56 -0.48
C SER A 158 -21.59 -3.03 -0.28
N VAL A 159 -20.88 -3.38 0.81
CA VAL A 159 -20.43 -4.73 1.11
C VAL A 159 -20.66 -5.09 2.57
N ASN A 160 -20.73 -6.39 2.89
CA ASN A 160 -20.89 -6.88 4.26
C ASN A 160 -19.55 -7.32 4.90
N ILE A 161 -18.48 -7.36 4.11
CA ILE A 161 -17.14 -7.70 4.59
C ILE A 161 -16.42 -6.45 5.12
N PRO A 162 -15.44 -6.59 6.03
CA PRO A 162 -14.66 -5.47 6.55
C PRO A 162 -13.99 -4.65 5.43
N VAL A 163 -14.03 -3.32 5.58
CA VAL A 163 -13.38 -2.36 4.67
C VAL A 163 -12.21 -1.73 5.39
N ILE A 164 -11.05 -1.72 4.76
CA ILE A 164 -9.81 -1.12 5.24
C ILE A 164 -9.58 0.15 4.42
N ALA A 165 -9.43 1.30 5.08
CA ALA A 165 -9.19 2.56 4.38
C ALA A 165 -7.70 2.70 4.01
N ALA A 166 -7.42 3.17 2.79
CA ALA A 166 -6.07 3.47 2.34
C ALA A 166 -6.03 4.77 1.53
N GLY A 167 -4.89 5.44 1.56
CA GLY A 167 -4.70 6.74 0.92
C GLY A 167 -4.99 7.90 1.86
N GLY A 168 -4.03 8.82 2.00
CA GLY A 168 -4.18 10.01 2.82
C GLY A 168 -4.10 9.78 4.33
N ILE A 169 -3.47 8.70 4.81
CA ILE A 169 -3.43 8.33 6.23
C ILE A 169 -1.98 8.26 6.72
N ALA A 170 -1.62 9.13 7.68
CA ALA A 170 -0.29 9.22 8.29
C ALA A 170 -0.32 9.66 9.77
N ASP A 171 -1.48 10.05 10.31
CA ASP A 171 -1.62 10.49 11.71
C ASP A 171 -2.90 9.94 12.38
N GLY A 172 -3.04 10.20 13.68
CA GLY A 172 -4.18 9.72 14.48
C GLY A 172 -5.52 10.38 14.14
N ARG A 173 -5.51 11.61 13.62
CA ARG A 173 -6.73 12.29 13.16
C ARG A 173 -7.31 11.62 11.92
N GLN A 174 -6.43 11.24 10.99
CA GLN A 174 -6.82 10.52 9.77
C GLN A 174 -7.27 9.10 10.09
N LEU A 175 -6.66 8.44 11.08
CA LEU A 175 -7.13 7.15 11.61
C LEU A 175 -8.54 7.28 12.23
N ALA A 176 -8.78 8.31 13.03
CA ALA A 176 -10.09 8.59 13.62
C ALA A 176 -11.15 8.83 12.52
N ALA A 177 -10.80 9.62 11.51
CA ALA A 177 -11.66 9.85 10.34
C ALA A 177 -11.98 8.55 9.59
N ALA A 178 -10.99 7.69 9.35
CA ALA A 178 -11.21 6.39 8.71
C ALA A 178 -12.21 5.51 9.49
N PHE A 179 -12.11 5.47 10.82
CA PHE A 179 -13.10 4.77 11.65
C PHE A 179 -14.48 5.43 11.63
N ALA A 180 -14.56 6.76 11.64
CA ALA A 180 -15.81 7.50 11.51
C ALA A 180 -16.51 7.22 10.16
N LEU A 181 -15.74 6.97 9.09
CA LEU A 181 -16.24 6.56 7.78
C LEU A 181 -16.63 5.07 7.71
N GLY A 182 -16.49 4.31 8.80
CA GLY A 182 -16.88 2.91 8.91
C GLY A 182 -15.78 1.89 8.58
N ALA A 183 -14.54 2.33 8.39
CA ALA A 183 -13.43 1.41 8.15
C ALA A 183 -13.14 0.51 9.37
N ALA A 184 -12.70 -0.72 9.14
CA ALA A 184 -12.26 -1.67 10.16
C ALA A 184 -10.82 -1.44 10.62
N GLY A 185 -10.03 -0.72 9.84
CA GLY A 185 -8.63 -0.39 10.04
C GLY A 185 -8.09 0.36 8.85
N VAL A 186 -6.76 0.55 8.78
CA VAL A 186 -6.12 1.33 7.72
C VAL A 186 -4.94 0.61 7.09
N GLN A 187 -4.69 0.88 5.81
CA GLN A 187 -3.45 0.54 5.13
C GLN A 187 -2.63 1.82 4.88
N MET A 188 -1.36 1.79 5.24
CA MET A 188 -0.45 2.92 5.14
C MET A 188 0.79 2.55 4.34
N GLY A 189 1.29 3.48 3.52
CA GLY A 189 2.54 3.32 2.75
C GLY A 189 3.52 4.45 3.03
N THR A 190 3.16 5.66 2.65
CA THR A 190 4.06 6.82 2.60
C THR A 190 4.71 7.17 3.94
N CYS A 191 3.98 7.12 5.05
CA CYS A 191 4.56 7.37 6.38
C CYS A 191 5.60 6.31 6.77
N LEU A 192 5.47 5.08 6.28
CA LEU A 192 6.42 4.00 6.55
C LEU A 192 7.69 4.10 5.67
N LEU A 193 7.66 4.85 4.56
CA LEU A 193 8.88 5.14 3.78
C LEU A 193 9.90 5.95 4.58
N ALA A 194 9.45 6.78 5.52
CA ALA A 194 10.30 7.54 6.44
C ALA A 194 10.61 6.76 7.73
N SER A 195 10.56 5.44 7.71
CA SER A 195 11.02 4.63 8.85
C SER A 195 12.49 4.28 8.75
N THR A 196 13.13 4.03 9.91
CA THR A 196 14.52 3.57 9.97
C THR A 196 14.70 2.22 9.29
N GLU A 197 13.68 1.35 9.36
CA GLU A 197 13.70 -0.02 8.84
C GLU A 197 13.38 -0.09 7.34
N CYS A 198 12.81 0.96 6.75
CA CYS A 198 12.50 0.98 5.32
C CYS A 198 13.79 0.92 4.47
N PRO A 199 13.93 -0.04 3.54
CA PRO A 199 15.18 -0.30 2.83
C PRO A 199 15.45 0.65 1.66
N ILE A 200 14.67 1.72 1.49
CA ILE A 200 14.91 2.70 0.42
C ILE A 200 16.16 3.54 0.68
N HIS A 201 16.77 4.02 -0.38
CA HIS A 201 17.93 4.89 -0.30
C HIS A 201 17.63 6.17 0.49
N ASP A 202 18.60 6.66 1.28
CA ASP A 202 18.44 7.84 2.14
C ASP A 202 18.00 9.11 1.37
N ASN A 203 18.47 9.29 0.14
CA ASN A 203 18.01 10.41 -0.70
C ASN A 203 16.50 10.40 -0.91
N TYR A 204 15.88 9.21 -1.03
CA TYR A 204 14.44 9.09 -1.17
C TYR A 204 13.73 9.47 0.15
N LYS A 205 14.23 8.99 1.30
CA LYS A 205 13.70 9.41 2.62
C LYS A 205 13.79 10.92 2.78
N GLN A 206 14.93 11.51 2.43
CA GLN A 206 15.13 12.96 2.49
C GLN A 206 14.21 13.74 1.54
N ALA A 207 13.90 13.20 0.36
CA ALA A 207 12.94 13.80 -0.56
C ALA A 207 11.52 13.81 0.03
N ILE A 208 11.12 12.77 0.78
CA ILE A 208 9.85 12.74 1.52
C ILE A 208 9.83 13.82 2.60
N LEU A 209 10.86 13.92 3.43
CA LEU A 209 10.93 14.92 4.51
C LEU A 209 10.92 16.38 4.02
N LYS A 210 11.36 16.60 2.78
CA LYS A 210 11.36 17.94 2.15
C LYS A 210 10.08 18.26 1.40
N ALA A 211 9.21 17.26 1.21
CA ALA A 211 7.96 17.42 0.47
C ALA A 211 7.02 18.41 1.19
N LYS A 212 6.34 19.22 0.40
CA LYS A 212 5.29 20.15 0.84
C LYS A 212 3.94 19.71 0.30
N ASP A 213 2.89 20.39 0.68
CA ASP A 213 1.49 20.08 0.39
C ASP A 213 1.21 19.78 -1.08
N ASN A 214 1.88 20.49 -1.99
CA ASN A 214 1.67 20.39 -3.42
C ASN A 214 2.80 19.64 -4.17
N ASP A 215 3.65 18.90 -3.49
CA ASP A 215 4.84 18.28 -4.11
C ASP A 215 4.57 16.88 -4.67
N THR A 216 3.33 16.45 -4.75
CA THR A 216 2.97 15.25 -5.51
C THR A 216 2.33 15.59 -6.86
N ILE A 217 2.46 14.70 -7.83
CA ILE A 217 1.84 14.78 -9.14
C ILE A 217 1.41 13.38 -9.57
N VAL A 218 0.35 13.29 -10.39
CA VAL A 218 -0.06 12.02 -11.01
C VAL A 218 0.38 12.02 -12.47
N THR A 219 1.21 11.06 -12.83
CA THR A 219 1.60 10.74 -14.22
C THR A 219 0.66 9.67 -14.77
N GLY A 220 0.56 9.54 -16.08
CA GLY A 220 -0.14 8.43 -16.73
C GLY A 220 -1.67 8.50 -16.71
N ARG A 221 -2.29 9.65 -16.41
CA ARG A 221 -3.75 9.80 -16.44
C ARG A 221 -4.31 9.66 -17.86
N ILE A 222 -3.66 10.27 -18.84
CA ILE A 222 -4.09 10.20 -20.25
C ILE A 222 -3.71 8.82 -20.82
N ALA A 223 -2.56 8.29 -20.45
CA ALA A 223 -2.09 6.96 -20.85
C ALA A 223 -2.87 5.80 -20.21
N GLY A 224 -3.76 6.07 -19.22
CA GLY A 224 -4.63 5.08 -18.60
C GLY A 224 -3.96 4.25 -17.48
N THR A 225 -2.78 4.63 -17.03
CA THR A 225 -2.04 4.01 -15.92
C THR A 225 -1.58 5.06 -14.91
N PRO A 226 -2.51 5.70 -14.18
CA PRO A 226 -2.19 6.82 -13.30
C PRO A 226 -1.34 6.39 -12.10
N VAL A 227 -0.22 7.09 -11.87
CA VAL A 227 0.73 6.84 -10.77
C VAL A 227 1.06 8.15 -10.07
N ARG A 228 0.85 8.21 -8.74
CA ARG A 228 1.25 9.35 -7.93
C ARG A 228 2.69 9.23 -7.44
N VAL A 229 3.48 10.27 -7.70
CA VAL A 229 4.89 10.40 -7.32
C VAL A 229 5.18 11.79 -6.74
N LEU A 230 6.30 11.95 -6.04
CA LEU A 230 6.85 13.28 -5.76
C LEU A 230 7.26 13.95 -7.07
N LYS A 231 7.05 15.28 -7.13
CA LYS A 231 7.48 16.09 -8.28
C LYS A 231 9.00 16.14 -8.38
N ASN A 232 9.54 15.73 -9.51
CA ASN A 232 10.93 15.85 -9.86
C ASN A 232 11.08 16.17 -11.36
N GLU A 233 12.27 16.13 -11.89
CA GLU A 233 12.52 16.43 -13.30
C GLU A 233 11.81 15.42 -14.23
N MET A 234 11.97 14.13 -13.95
CA MET A 234 11.32 13.07 -14.73
C MET A 234 9.79 13.21 -14.75
N SER A 235 9.15 13.37 -13.60
CA SER A 235 7.69 13.43 -13.52
C SER A 235 7.10 14.68 -14.19
N ARG A 236 7.81 15.82 -14.14
CA ARG A 236 7.39 17.03 -14.85
C ARG A 236 7.52 16.87 -16.36
N GLU A 237 8.63 16.30 -16.83
CA GLU A 237 8.82 16.06 -18.28
C GLU A 237 7.82 15.00 -18.78
N TYR A 238 7.57 13.93 -18.02
CA TYR A 238 6.54 12.94 -18.35
C TYR A 238 5.18 13.63 -18.60
N VAL A 239 4.70 14.42 -17.63
CA VAL A 239 3.39 15.09 -17.74
C VAL A 239 3.36 16.10 -18.90
N LYS A 240 4.47 16.77 -19.17
CA LYS A 240 4.58 17.68 -20.32
C LYS A 240 4.45 16.91 -21.65
N GLN A 241 5.14 15.79 -21.80
CA GLN A 241 5.09 14.95 -22.99
C GLN A 241 3.70 14.28 -23.14
N GLU A 242 3.10 13.80 -22.04
CA GLU A 242 1.75 13.25 -22.02
C GLU A 242 0.71 14.27 -22.51
N LYS A 243 0.79 15.51 -22.06
CA LYS A 243 -0.07 16.62 -22.51
C LYS A 243 0.18 17.04 -23.97
N ALA A 244 1.40 16.84 -24.48
CA ALA A 244 1.74 17.09 -25.87
C ALA A 244 1.29 15.98 -26.81
N GLY A 245 0.70 14.89 -26.28
CA GLY A 245 0.18 13.78 -27.08
C GLY A 245 1.20 12.69 -27.39
N ALA A 246 2.30 12.61 -26.64
CA ALA A 246 3.26 11.50 -26.75
C ALA A 246 2.56 10.15 -26.59
N ASP A 247 2.95 9.16 -27.37
CA ASP A 247 2.39 7.84 -27.30
C ASP A 247 2.89 7.06 -26.06
N LYS A 248 2.24 5.92 -25.79
CA LYS A 248 2.56 5.10 -24.62
C LYS A 248 4.00 4.62 -24.60
N MET A 249 4.57 4.25 -25.74
CA MET A 249 5.95 3.77 -25.85
C MET A 249 6.96 4.88 -25.56
N GLU A 250 6.67 6.10 -25.99
CA GLU A 250 7.50 7.27 -25.67
C GLU A 250 7.46 7.58 -24.19
N LEU A 251 6.28 7.52 -23.57
CA LEU A 251 6.11 7.76 -22.14
C LEU A 251 6.75 6.67 -21.26
N GLU A 252 6.71 5.41 -21.67
CA GLU A 252 7.34 4.29 -20.95
C GLU A 252 8.85 4.46 -20.81
N LYS A 253 9.54 5.18 -21.72
CA LYS A 253 10.98 5.46 -21.60
C LYS A 253 11.34 6.21 -20.33
N TYR A 254 10.43 7.00 -19.80
CA TYR A 254 10.63 7.74 -18.54
C TYR A 254 10.41 6.87 -17.30
N THR A 255 9.53 5.89 -17.37
CA THR A 255 9.07 5.12 -16.21
C THR A 255 9.69 3.73 -16.09
N LEU A 256 10.17 3.15 -17.20
CA LEU A 256 10.79 1.83 -17.18
C LEU A 256 12.03 1.80 -16.27
N GLY A 257 11.98 1.02 -15.19
CA GLY A 257 13.06 0.92 -14.22
C GLY A 257 13.22 2.13 -13.30
N SER A 258 12.44 3.20 -13.47
CA SER A 258 12.59 4.45 -12.71
C SER A 258 12.34 4.27 -11.20
N LEU A 259 11.42 3.37 -10.79
CA LEU A 259 11.22 3.06 -9.38
C LEU A 259 12.48 2.41 -8.77
N ARG A 260 13.13 1.49 -9.49
CA ARG A 260 14.38 0.88 -9.02
C ARG A 260 15.50 1.92 -8.83
N LYS A 261 15.64 2.86 -9.76
CA LYS A 261 16.58 3.98 -9.64
C LYS A 261 16.33 4.80 -8.37
N ALA A 262 15.06 5.13 -8.08
CA ALA A 262 14.72 5.85 -6.86
C ALA A 262 15.05 5.04 -5.60
N VAL A 263 14.65 3.77 -5.57
CA VAL A 263 14.74 2.90 -4.38
C VAL A 263 16.18 2.52 -4.07
N PHE A 264 16.97 2.07 -5.06
CA PHE A 264 18.29 1.49 -4.84
C PHE A 264 19.43 2.47 -5.10
N ASP A 265 19.30 3.30 -6.13
CA ASP A 265 20.38 4.24 -6.54
C ASP A 265 20.21 5.62 -5.89
N GLY A 266 19.04 5.90 -5.28
CA GLY A 266 18.73 7.20 -4.71
C GLY A 266 18.64 8.33 -5.74
N ASP A 267 18.33 8.00 -7.00
CA ASP A 267 18.12 8.98 -8.05
C ASP A 267 16.79 9.71 -7.85
N THR A 268 16.85 10.84 -7.20
CA THR A 268 15.66 11.67 -6.93
C THR A 268 15.26 12.55 -8.12
N MET A 269 16.07 12.65 -9.17
CA MET A 269 15.78 13.45 -10.35
C MET A 269 15.05 12.65 -11.43
N ASN A 270 15.54 11.41 -11.71
CA ASN A 270 15.02 10.57 -12.79
C ASN A 270 14.26 9.34 -12.28
N GLY A 271 14.26 9.10 -10.97
CA GLY A 271 13.54 8.01 -10.34
C GLY A 271 12.06 8.33 -10.10
N SER A 272 11.21 7.32 -10.09
CA SER A 272 9.82 7.43 -9.63
C SER A 272 9.76 7.33 -8.10
N LEU A 273 9.66 8.48 -7.43
CA LEU A 273 9.50 8.53 -5.98
C LEU A 273 8.00 8.41 -5.64
N MET A 274 7.49 7.17 -5.61
CA MET A 274 6.08 6.91 -5.31
C MET A 274 5.76 7.31 -3.88
N ALA A 275 4.93 8.34 -3.69
CA ALA A 275 4.49 8.84 -2.40
C ALA A 275 3.10 9.47 -2.51
N GLY A 276 2.27 9.28 -1.48
CA GLY A 276 0.95 9.90 -1.37
C GLY A 276 1.00 11.34 -0.93
N GLN A 277 -0.15 12.00 -0.94
CA GLN A 277 -0.27 13.41 -0.58
C GLN A 277 0.14 13.71 0.86
N VAL A 278 0.07 12.73 1.76
CA VAL A 278 0.54 12.85 3.15
C VAL A 278 2.06 13.02 3.28
N ALA A 279 2.84 12.93 2.18
CA ALA A 279 4.28 13.18 2.22
C ALA A 279 4.61 14.55 2.85
N GLY A 280 3.80 15.58 2.58
CA GLY A 280 3.95 16.91 3.17
C GLY A 280 3.70 17.01 4.68
N GLN A 281 3.26 15.94 5.32
CA GLN A 281 3.02 15.87 6.77
C GLN A 281 4.13 15.10 7.53
N ILE A 282 5.09 14.52 6.81
CA ILE A 282 6.13 13.67 7.38
C ILE A 282 7.39 14.51 7.57
N ASP A 283 7.80 14.72 8.82
CA ASP A 283 8.86 15.65 9.22
C ASP A 283 10.12 14.97 9.77
N LYS A 284 10.08 13.65 10.04
CA LYS A 284 11.20 12.92 10.64
C LYS A 284 11.27 11.46 10.22
N ILE A 285 12.49 10.91 10.28
CA ILE A 285 12.74 9.47 10.18
C ILE A 285 12.75 8.90 11.59
N GLN A 286 11.97 7.83 11.81
CA GLN A 286 11.88 7.19 13.13
C GLN A 286 11.54 5.70 12.99
N PRO A 287 11.74 4.87 14.04
CA PRO A 287 11.34 3.47 14.01
C PRO A 287 9.85 3.28 13.76
N ILE A 288 9.47 2.21 13.05
CA ILE A 288 8.05 1.86 12.76
C ILE A 288 7.25 1.78 14.04
N GLU A 289 7.81 1.18 15.10
CA GLU A 289 7.17 1.08 16.40
C GLU A 289 6.72 2.46 16.91
N LYS A 290 7.59 3.49 16.79
CA LYS A 290 7.28 4.87 17.19
C LYS A 290 6.23 5.52 16.29
N ILE A 291 6.25 5.22 14.99
CA ILE A 291 5.20 5.68 14.05
C ILE A 291 3.83 5.14 14.50
N PHE A 292 3.75 3.84 14.77
CA PHE A 292 2.50 3.19 15.18
C PHE A 292 2.01 3.65 16.55
N GLU A 293 2.91 3.76 17.53
CA GLU A 293 2.58 4.31 18.86
C GLU A 293 1.98 5.71 18.73
N GLN A 294 2.66 6.63 18.05
CA GLN A 294 2.20 8.01 17.90
C GLN A 294 0.84 8.10 17.21
N ILE A 295 0.65 7.42 16.07
CA ILE A 295 -0.63 7.42 15.36
C ILE A 295 -1.75 6.89 16.27
N TYR A 296 -1.50 5.85 17.05
CA TYR A 296 -2.51 5.25 17.89
C TYR A 296 -2.82 6.10 19.15
N GLU A 297 -1.80 6.71 19.75
CA GLU A 297 -1.97 7.64 20.88
C GLU A 297 -2.74 8.90 20.46
N GLU A 298 -2.40 9.49 19.31
CA GLU A 298 -3.13 10.62 18.73
C GLU A 298 -4.59 10.25 18.44
N TYR A 299 -4.83 9.06 17.86
CA TYR A 299 -6.19 8.57 17.65
C TYR A 299 -6.99 8.46 18.95
N GLU A 300 -6.40 7.89 19.99
CA GLU A 300 -7.06 7.77 21.30
C GLU A 300 -7.34 9.15 21.92
N ALA A 301 -6.47 10.14 21.71
CA ALA A 301 -6.71 11.53 22.14
C ALA A 301 -7.89 12.15 21.38
N VAL A 302 -7.91 12.07 20.05
CA VAL A 302 -9.02 12.57 19.22
C VAL A 302 -10.33 11.89 19.59
N ARG A 303 -10.30 10.56 19.78
CA ARG A 303 -11.51 9.83 20.19
C ARG A 303 -12.08 10.33 21.52
N LYS A 304 -11.22 10.58 22.50
CA LYS A 304 -11.65 11.11 23.79
C LYS A 304 -12.24 12.52 23.67
N GLU A 305 -11.63 13.36 22.84
CA GLU A 305 -12.11 14.72 22.61
C GLU A 305 -13.49 14.74 21.91
N LEU A 306 -13.67 13.93 20.87
CA LEU A 306 -14.93 13.85 20.12
C LEU A 306 -16.11 13.26 20.92
N TYR A 307 -15.86 12.50 21.97
CA TYR A 307 -16.88 11.87 22.82
C TYR A 307 -16.85 12.38 24.27
N ALA A 308 -16.28 13.56 24.50
CA ALA A 308 -16.18 14.15 25.83
C ALA A 308 -17.45 14.90 26.29
N ASP A 309 -18.48 15.00 25.41
CA ASP A 309 -19.79 15.67 25.69
C ASP A 309 -20.88 14.68 26.10
#